data_a00c92c24472665b6b99a74685f5b8fb
#
_entry.id   a00c92c24472665b6b99a74685f5b8fb
#
_cell.length_a   1.000
_cell.length_b   1.000
_cell.length_c   1.000
_cell.angle_alpha   90.00
_cell.angle_beta   90.00
_cell.angle_gamma   90.00
#
_symmetry.space_group_name_H-M   'P 1'
#
loop_
_entity.id
_entity.type
_entity.pdbx_description
1 polymer ?
#
loop_
_entity_poly.entity_id
_entity_poly.type
_entity_poly.pdbx_seq_one_letter_code
_entity_poly.pdbx_strand_id
1 'polypeptide(L)'
;MHRVNETHRLYDALQYPIIYWQGQDGYGITLKLVDPITGVSTNKNLSAMNYYAYRMMIRTNEENVILKCCRLFQQFAVDMYVKVETERLAFIRFNQAKLRSEDYIHLRDVIHSYGDVQNIGLMTILPSSHIGSPRHMHEYAQDAMTYVRNYGTPDLFITLTCNPKWTEIERELERGQKPQDRHDIIARVFQQNLKVMMDVLKSWISKQVSDPKNCRYGLARNEDYSKF
;
A
#
# COMPACT_ATOMS: atom_id res chain seq x y z
N MET A 1 25.08 23.97 -4.69
CA MET A 1 24.74 22.82 -3.84
C MET A 1 24.06 21.79 -4.75
N HIS A 2 24.66 20.63 -4.98
CA HIS A 2 24.04 19.60 -5.82
C HIS A 2 23.10 18.74 -4.96
N ARG A 3 21.82 18.65 -5.38
CA ARG A 3 20.84 17.77 -4.73
C ARG A 3 21.13 16.33 -5.15
N VAL A 4 21.27 15.41 -4.18
CA VAL A 4 21.37 13.98 -4.45
C VAL A 4 19.98 13.48 -4.88
N ASN A 5 19.93 12.73 -5.97
CA ASN A 5 18.67 12.15 -6.44
C ASN A 5 18.20 11.05 -5.47
N GLU A 6 16.90 10.95 -5.22
CA GLU A 6 16.28 9.96 -4.35
C GLU A 6 16.51 8.51 -4.81
N THR A 7 16.76 8.31 -6.10
CA THR A 7 17.09 6.99 -6.69
C THR A 7 18.59 6.66 -6.66
N HIS A 8 19.41 7.52 -6.06
CA HIS A 8 20.84 7.26 -5.93
C HIS A 8 21.12 6.31 -4.77
N ARG A 9 21.98 5.31 -4.98
CA ARG A 9 22.30 4.26 -4.01
C ARG A 9 22.74 4.74 -2.61
N LEU A 10 23.34 5.92 -2.54
CA LEU A 10 23.79 6.49 -1.26
C LEU A 10 22.72 7.35 -0.58
N TYR A 11 21.58 7.61 -1.22
CA TYR A 11 20.56 8.51 -0.69
C TYR A 11 20.05 8.03 0.67
N ASP A 12 19.65 6.76 0.76
CA ASP A 12 19.10 6.18 1.99
C ASP A 12 20.13 6.17 3.13
N ALA A 13 21.40 5.87 2.82
CA ALA A 13 22.48 5.89 3.80
C ALA A 13 22.79 7.30 4.33
N LEU A 14 22.68 8.31 3.47
CA LEU A 14 22.85 9.71 3.86
C LEU A 14 21.68 10.23 4.71
N GLN A 15 20.45 9.78 4.40
CA GLN A 15 19.26 10.17 5.14
C GLN A 15 19.15 9.44 6.48
N TYR A 16 19.55 8.15 6.51
CA TYR A 16 19.41 7.27 7.67
C TYR A 16 20.75 6.60 8.06
N PRO A 17 21.79 7.36 8.46
CA PRO A 17 23.12 6.81 8.74
C PRO A 17 23.12 5.80 9.89
N ILE A 18 22.19 5.90 10.83
CA ILE A 18 22.06 4.94 11.95
C ILE A 18 21.57 3.58 11.45
N ILE A 19 20.62 3.56 10.49
CA ILE A 19 20.09 2.33 9.89
C ILE A 19 21.14 1.69 8.96
N TYR A 20 21.90 2.51 8.26
CA TYR A 20 22.95 2.08 7.30
C TYR A 20 24.36 2.27 7.89
N TRP A 21 24.53 2.00 9.19
CA TRP A 21 25.76 2.26 9.93
C TRP A 21 27.01 1.52 9.42
N GLN A 22 26.81 0.41 8.69
CA GLN A 22 27.88 -0.34 8.03
C GLN A 22 28.25 0.17 6.64
N GLY A 23 27.67 1.30 6.20
CA GLY A 23 27.93 1.85 4.87
C GLY A 23 27.28 1.05 3.73
N GLN A 24 26.20 0.28 4.03
CA GLN A 24 25.48 -0.45 3.00
C GLN A 24 24.84 0.53 2.00
N ASP A 25 24.77 0.10 0.74
CA ASP A 25 24.04 0.83 -0.29
C ASP A 25 22.53 0.78 -0.01
N GLY A 26 21.85 1.89 -0.25
CA GLY A 26 20.40 1.96 -0.31
C GLY A 26 19.85 1.49 -1.66
N TYR A 27 18.60 1.86 -1.93
CA TYR A 27 17.98 1.58 -3.22
C TYR A 27 18.65 2.33 -4.37
N GLY A 28 18.93 1.62 -5.46
CA GLY A 28 19.40 2.19 -6.72
C GLY A 28 18.60 1.67 -7.90
N ILE A 29 18.26 2.56 -8.83
CA ILE A 29 17.43 2.24 -10.02
C ILE A 29 18.06 1.17 -10.93
N THR A 30 19.35 0.92 -10.81
CA THR A 30 20.10 -0.06 -11.59
C THR A 30 20.10 -1.46 -10.98
N LEU A 31 19.52 -1.63 -9.80
CA LEU A 31 19.45 -2.93 -9.14
C LEU A 31 18.62 -3.93 -9.97
N LYS A 32 19.15 -5.13 -10.14
CA LYS A 32 18.51 -6.22 -10.90
C LYS A 32 17.91 -7.24 -9.93
N LEU A 33 16.80 -7.83 -10.37
CA LEU A 33 16.27 -9.01 -9.72
C LEU A 33 17.21 -10.19 -9.93
N VAL A 34 17.44 -10.96 -8.88
CA VAL A 34 18.20 -12.22 -8.93
C VAL A 34 17.21 -13.37 -8.82
N ASP A 35 17.36 -14.35 -9.69
CA ASP A 35 16.58 -15.58 -9.63
C ASP A 35 17.00 -16.38 -8.38
N PRO A 36 16.08 -16.71 -7.46
CA PRO A 36 16.41 -17.40 -6.22
C PRO A 36 16.91 -18.84 -6.43
N ILE A 37 16.60 -19.45 -7.59
CA ILE A 37 16.99 -20.83 -7.89
C ILE A 37 18.39 -20.89 -8.53
N THR A 38 18.63 -20.02 -9.51
CA THR A 38 19.86 -20.06 -10.31
C THR A 38 20.94 -19.10 -9.80
N GLY A 39 20.57 -18.13 -8.93
CA GLY A 39 21.47 -17.07 -8.45
C GLY A 39 21.87 -16.06 -9.54
N VAL A 40 21.31 -16.16 -10.74
CA VAL A 40 21.68 -15.32 -11.89
C VAL A 40 20.82 -14.05 -11.92
N SER A 41 21.45 -12.91 -12.18
CA SER A 41 20.75 -11.64 -12.36
C SER A 41 19.85 -11.67 -13.60
N THR A 42 18.58 -11.35 -13.41
CA THR A 42 17.62 -11.24 -14.52
C THR A 42 17.74 -9.87 -15.23
N ASN A 43 17.14 -9.73 -16.41
CA ASN A 43 17.07 -8.43 -17.10
C ASN A 43 16.07 -7.45 -16.48
N LYS A 44 15.29 -7.88 -15.48
CA LYS A 44 14.28 -7.04 -14.83
C LYS A 44 14.92 -6.21 -13.71
N ASN A 45 14.61 -4.92 -13.69
CA ASN A 45 15.00 -4.06 -12.58
C ASN A 45 14.18 -4.38 -11.32
N LEU A 46 14.82 -4.27 -10.17
CA LEU A 46 14.16 -4.36 -8.88
C LEU A 46 13.36 -3.08 -8.63
N SER A 47 12.08 -3.18 -8.30
CA SER A 47 11.28 -2.02 -7.92
C SER A 47 11.65 -1.54 -6.50
N ALA A 48 11.51 -0.23 -6.24
CA ALA A 48 11.71 0.34 -4.91
C ALA A 48 10.82 -0.33 -3.86
N MET A 49 9.55 -0.59 -4.19
CA MET A 49 8.61 -1.30 -3.32
C MET A 49 9.16 -2.67 -2.88
N ASN A 50 9.62 -3.48 -3.82
CA ASN A 50 10.15 -4.82 -3.52
C ASN A 50 11.45 -4.74 -2.71
N TYR A 51 12.30 -3.74 -2.99
CA TYR A 51 13.53 -3.53 -2.24
C TYR A 51 13.23 -3.21 -0.77
N TYR A 52 12.37 -2.24 -0.49
CA TYR A 52 12.05 -1.86 0.89
C TYR A 52 11.22 -2.94 1.60
N ALA A 53 10.31 -3.62 0.92
CA ALA A 53 9.60 -4.78 1.47
C ALA A 53 10.60 -5.87 1.90
N TYR A 54 11.58 -6.18 1.07
CA TYR A 54 12.64 -7.13 1.40
C TYR A 54 13.47 -6.67 2.61
N ARG A 55 13.82 -5.38 2.69
CA ARG A 55 14.58 -4.81 3.82
C ARG A 55 13.82 -4.87 5.14
N MET A 56 12.50 -4.76 5.11
CA MET A 56 11.64 -4.81 6.31
C MET A 56 11.14 -6.22 6.65
N MET A 57 11.51 -7.25 5.88
CA MET A 57 11.13 -8.63 6.17
C MET A 57 11.80 -9.15 7.46
N ILE A 58 11.02 -9.94 8.22
CA ILE A 58 11.57 -10.78 9.30
C ILE A 58 12.08 -12.08 8.66
N ARG A 59 13.33 -12.43 8.96
CA ARG A 59 13.97 -13.68 8.53
C ARG A 59 14.34 -14.49 9.75
N THR A 60 14.21 -15.80 9.64
CA THR A 60 14.75 -16.74 10.63
C THR A 60 16.28 -16.64 10.60
N ASN A 61 16.90 -16.45 11.74
CA ASN A 61 18.36 -16.35 11.93
C ASN A 61 19.03 -15.02 11.52
N GLU A 62 18.26 -14.00 11.13
CA GLU A 62 18.81 -12.66 10.91
C GLU A 62 18.08 -11.64 11.78
N GLU A 63 18.82 -10.89 12.56
CA GLU A 63 18.25 -9.74 13.27
C GLU A 63 18.10 -8.56 12.32
N ASN A 64 16.85 -8.12 12.12
CA ASN A 64 16.60 -6.93 11.33
C ASN A 64 16.71 -5.67 12.19
N VAL A 65 17.85 -4.99 12.10
CA VAL A 65 18.16 -3.76 12.85
C VAL A 65 17.12 -2.66 12.56
N ILE A 66 16.59 -2.58 11.33
CA ILE A 66 15.61 -1.56 10.95
C ILE A 66 14.37 -1.63 11.84
N LEU A 67 13.86 -2.85 12.08
CA LEU A 67 12.66 -3.08 12.91
C LEU A 67 12.89 -2.75 14.39
N LYS A 68 14.15 -2.73 14.84
CA LYS A 68 14.52 -2.40 16.23
C LYS A 68 14.74 -0.91 16.47
N CYS A 69 14.69 -0.08 15.42
CA CYS A 69 14.94 1.37 15.52
C CYS A 69 13.74 2.18 16.06
N CYS A 70 12.72 1.55 16.62
CA CYS A 70 11.56 2.22 17.27
C CYS A 70 10.95 3.35 16.42
N ARG A 71 10.95 4.58 16.92
CA ARG A 71 10.39 5.73 16.19
C ARG A 71 11.11 6.02 14.86
N LEU A 72 12.40 5.74 14.78
CA LEU A 72 13.16 5.91 13.55
C LEU A 72 12.71 4.90 12.48
N PHE A 73 12.31 3.68 12.88
CA PHE A 73 11.71 2.72 11.96
C PHE A 73 10.42 3.26 11.34
N GLN A 74 9.55 3.87 12.15
CA GLN A 74 8.30 4.47 11.63
C GLN A 74 8.60 5.57 10.62
N GLN A 75 9.52 6.49 10.95
CA GLN A 75 9.93 7.57 10.03
C GLN A 75 10.51 7.00 8.75
N PHE A 76 11.40 6.00 8.85
CA PHE A 76 11.97 5.31 7.70
C PHE A 76 10.89 4.68 6.81
N ALA A 77 9.92 3.96 7.39
CA ALA A 77 8.86 3.31 6.63
C ALA A 77 7.98 4.32 5.88
N VAL A 78 7.65 5.45 6.52
CA VAL A 78 6.86 6.53 5.90
C VAL A 78 7.64 7.18 4.76
N ASP A 79 8.91 7.53 4.97
CA ASP A 79 9.74 8.20 3.95
C ASP A 79 9.97 7.27 2.74
N MET A 80 10.20 5.98 2.97
CA MET A 80 10.35 5.00 1.89
C MET A 80 9.05 4.82 1.12
N TYR A 81 7.91 4.84 1.80
CA TYR A 81 6.60 4.80 1.15
C TYR A 81 6.36 6.05 0.28
N VAL A 82 6.64 7.24 0.80
CA VAL A 82 6.53 8.50 0.05
C VAL A 82 7.43 8.48 -1.19
N LYS A 83 8.65 7.95 -1.07
CA LYS A 83 9.56 7.78 -2.20
C LYS A 83 8.98 6.86 -3.28
N VAL A 84 8.41 5.71 -2.90
CA VAL A 84 7.75 4.79 -3.82
C VAL A 84 6.55 5.46 -4.52
N GLU A 85 5.72 6.20 -3.77
CA GLU A 85 4.57 6.92 -4.34
C GLU A 85 5.01 8.06 -5.27
N THR A 86 6.09 8.75 -4.95
CA THR A 86 6.66 9.79 -5.83
C THR A 86 7.09 9.20 -7.17
N GLU A 87 7.76 8.04 -7.19
CA GLU A 87 8.12 7.33 -8.41
C GLU A 87 6.87 6.88 -9.20
N ARG A 88 5.85 6.37 -8.49
CA ARG A 88 4.59 5.95 -9.09
C ARG A 88 3.84 7.12 -9.73
N LEU A 89 3.75 8.25 -9.05
CA LEU A 89 3.12 9.46 -9.59
C LEU A 89 3.91 10.03 -10.78
N ALA A 90 5.24 10.00 -10.72
CA ALA A 90 6.09 10.38 -11.84
C ALA A 90 5.84 9.48 -13.07
N PHE A 91 5.76 8.15 -12.88
CA PHE A 91 5.42 7.22 -13.94
C PHE A 91 4.04 7.52 -14.55
N ILE A 92 3.02 7.72 -13.73
CA ILE A 92 1.67 8.08 -14.18
C ILE A 92 1.71 9.37 -14.99
N ARG A 93 2.40 10.40 -14.50
CA ARG A 93 2.55 11.70 -15.16
C ARG A 93 3.18 11.58 -16.54
N PHE A 94 4.26 10.82 -16.66
CA PHE A 94 4.97 10.65 -17.95
C PHE A 94 4.29 9.71 -18.93
N ASN A 95 3.36 8.88 -18.48
CA ASN A 95 2.66 7.89 -19.30
C ASN A 95 1.16 8.21 -19.50
N GLN A 96 0.74 9.46 -19.33
CA GLN A 96 -0.67 9.87 -19.43
C GLN A 96 -1.33 9.41 -20.74
N ALA A 97 -0.64 9.54 -21.87
CA ALA A 97 -1.15 9.14 -23.17
C ALA A 97 -1.44 7.62 -23.27
N LYS A 98 -0.66 6.79 -22.57
CA LYS A 98 -0.87 5.33 -22.55
C LYS A 98 -1.98 4.93 -21.57
N LEU A 99 -2.11 5.68 -20.49
CA LEU A 99 -3.06 5.38 -19.43
C LEU A 99 -4.49 5.80 -19.79
N ARG A 100 -4.66 6.92 -20.53
CA ARG A 100 -5.97 7.43 -20.94
C ARG A 100 -5.94 8.57 -21.95
N SER A 101 -6.11 8.28 -23.21
CA SER A 101 -6.19 9.32 -24.26
C SER A 101 -7.55 10.04 -24.27
N GLU A 102 -8.67 9.32 -24.12
CA GLU A 102 -10.01 9.89 -24.29
C GLU A 102 -10.43 10.82 -23.14
N ASP A 103 -10.24 10.38 -21.90
CA ASP A 103 -10.61 11.21 -20.74
C ASP A 103 -9.71 12.45 -20.57
N TYR A 104 -8.48 12.38 -21.08
CA TYR A 104 -7.59 13.54 -21.08
C TYR A 104 -8.09 14.63 -22.01
N ILE A 105 -8.67 14.28 -23.15
CA ILE A 105 -9.26 15.22 -24.10
C ILE A 105 -10.47 15.90 -23.45
N HIS A 106 -11.39 15.13 -22.86
CA HIS A 106 -12.56 15.70 -22.18
C HIS A 106 -12.19 16.61 -21.00
N LEU A 107 -11.20 16.24 -20.20
CA LEU A 107 -10.74 17.07 -19.08
C LEU A 107 -10.13 18.37 -19.59
N ARG A 108 -9.36 18.34 -20.66
CA ARG A 108 -8.77 19.51 -21.28
C ARG A 108 -9.85 20.47 -21.82
N ASP A 109 -10.89 19.92 -22.43
CA ASP A 109 -12.00 20.71 -22.98
C ASP A 109 -12.83 21.36 -21.86
N VAL A 110 -13.07 20.67 -20.75
CA VAL A 110 -13.72 21.22 -19.54
C VAL A 110 -12.92 22.40 -18.98
N ILE A 111 -11.60 22.32 -18.92
CA ILE A 111 -10.76 23.38 -18.38
C ILE A 111 -10.70 24.58 -19.31
N HIS A 112 -10.63 24.37 -20.60
CA HIS A 112 -10.71 25.48 -21.57
C HIS A 112 -12.04 26.23 -21.49
N SER A 113 -13.13 25.56 -21.06
CA SER A 113 -14.44 26.20 -20.87
C SER A 113 -14.56 26.96 -19.53
N TYR A 114 -13.78 26.65 -18.50
CA TYR A 114 -13.85 27.33 -17.19
C TYR A 114 -12.95 28.58 -17.07
N GLY A 115 -12.15 28.91 -18.07
CA GLY A 115 -11.50 30.23 -18.25
C GLY A 115 -10.41 30.65 -17.27
N ASP A 116 -10.21 29.97 -16.16
CA ASP A 116 -9.24 30.36 -15.11
C ASP A 116 -8.04 29.40 -15.04
N VAL A 117 -7.23 29.46 -16.10
CA VAL A 117 -6.09 28.54 -16.29
C VAL A 117 -4.88 28.89 -15.40
N GLN A 118 -4.84 30.08 -14.82
CA GLN A 118 -3.63 30.56 -14.09
C GLN A 118 -3.44 29.92 -12.71
N ASN A 119 -4.49 29.36 -12.11
CA ASN A 119 -4.43 28.73 -10.78
C ASN A 119 -4.52 27.19 -10.83
N ILE A 120 -4.56 26.59 -12.01
CA ILE A 120 -4.64 25.14 -12.15
C ILE A 120 -3.21 24.61 -12.26
N GLY A 121 -2.78 23.85 -11.24
CA GLY A 121 -1.50 23.15 -11.25
C GLY A 121 -1.39 22.16 -12.41
N LEU A 122 -0.27 21.48 -12.51
CA LEU A 122 -0.04 20.50 -13.57
C LEU A 122 -1.08 19.38 -13.51
N MET A 123 -1.93 19.32 -14.52
CA MET A 123 -3.00 18.34 -14.58
C MET A 123 -2.48 16.94 -14.87
N THR A 124 -2.76 16.04 -13.98
CA THR A 124 -2.43 14.62 -14.11
C THR A 124 -3.68 13.80 -13.80
N ILE A 125 -4.12 12.99 -14.76
CA ILE A 125 -5.24 12.08 -14.54
C ILE A 125 -4.71 10.83 -13.84
N LEU A 126 -5.22 10.57 -12.64
CA LEU A 126 -4.91 9.38 -11.89
C LEU A 126 -5.78 8.21 -12.39
N PRO A 127 -5.21 7.04 -12.69
CA PRO A 127 -5.97 5.85 -13.06
C PRO A 127 -6.81 5.34 -11.87
N SER A 128 -7.82 4.52 -12.15
CA SER A 128 -8.66 3.89 -11.11
C SER A 128 -7.87 2.96 -10.19
N SER A 129 -6.76 2.42 -10.67
CA SER A 129 -5.82 1.63 -9.86
C SER A 129 -5.04 2.46 -8.82
N HIS A 130 -5.10 3.79 -8.86
CA HIS A 130 -4.48 4.66 -7.86
C HIS A 130 -5.46 4.91 -6.72
N ILE A 131 -5.12 4.41 -5.54
CA ILE A 131 -5.97 4.48 -4.33
C ILE A 131 -6.27 5.95 -4.00
N GLY A 132 -7.56 6.24 -3.75
CA GLY A 132 -8.03 7.59 -3.43
C GLY A 132 -8.17 8.52 -4.63
N SER A 133 -7.91 8.06 -5.86
CA SER A 133 -8.23 8.85 -7.05
C SER A 133 -9.75 9.02 -7.21
N PRO A 134 -10.23 10.12 -7.82
CA PRO A 134 -11.67 10.30 -8.09
C PRO A 134 -12.29 9.12 -8.86
N ARG A 135 -11.51 8.52 -9.77
CA ARG A 135 -11.96 7.35 -10.54
C ARG A 135 -12.05 6.10 -9.71
N HIS A 136 -11.07 5.85 -8.86
CA HIS A 136 -11.09 4.77 -7.88
C HIS A 136 -12.35 4.86 -7.02
N MET A 137 -12.61 6.04 -6.44
CA MET A 137 -13.80 6.26 -5.62
C MET A 137 -15.10 6.09 -6.40
N HIS A 138 -15.12 6.53 -7.66
CA HIS A 138 -16.31 6.40 -8.53
C HIS A 138 -16.59 4.93 -8.90
N GLU A 139 -15.57 4.14 -9.24
CA GLU A 139 -15.72 2.70 -9.51
C GLU A 139 -16.27 1.97 -8.28
N TYR A 140 -15.73 2.22 -7.09
CA TYR A 140 -16.25 1.63 -5.85
C TYR A 140 -17.70 2.04 -5.56
N ALA A 141 -18.06 3.31 -5.81
CA ALA A 141 -19.43 3.76 -5.64
C ALA A 141 -20.38 3.07 -6.65
N GLN A 142 -19.96 2.90 -7.89
CA GLN A 142 -20.75 2.19 -8.92
C GLN A 142 -20.92 0.71 -8.59
N ASP A 143 -19.86 0.05 -8.13
CA ASP A 143 -19.91 -1.35 -7.68
C ASP A 143 -20.87 -1.52 -6.51
N ALA A 144 -20.80 -0.63 -5.52
CA ALA A 144 -21.71 -0.62 -4.39
C ALA A 144 -23.17 -0.40 -4.82
N MET A 145 -23.41 0.55 -5.74
CA MET A 145 -24.76 0.80 -6.28
C MET A 145 -25.31 -0.37 -7.10
N THR A 146 -24.46 -1.02 -7.88
CA THR A 146 -24.81 -2.23 -8.63
C THR A 146 -25.18 -3.37 -7.68
N TYR A 147 -24.40 -3.52 -6.61
CA TYR A 147 -24.69 -4.48 -5.57
C TYR A 147 -26.05 -4.24 -4.92
N VAL A 148 -26.33 -3.00 -4.49
CA VAL A 148 -27.59 -2.62 -3.86
C VAL A 148 -28.80 -2.83 -4.82
N ARG A 149 -28.63 -2.56 -6.12
CA ARG A 149 -29.67 -2.81 -7.13
C ARG A 149 -30.02 -4.29 -7.27
N ASN A 150 -29.01 -5.17 -7.20
CA ASN A 150 -29.20 -6.60 -7.41
C ASN A 150 -29.65 -7.35 -6.15
N TYR A 151 -29.16 -6.93 -4.98
CA TYR A 151 -29.31 -7.69 -3.72
C TYR A 151 -30.05 -6.92 -2.62
N GLY A 152 -30.34 -5.64 -2.83
CA GLY A 152 -30.95 -4.78 -1.82
C GLY A 152 -29.93 -4.10 -0.91
N THR A 153 -30.43 -3.33 0.06
CA THR A 153 -29.60 -2.59 1.02
C THR A 153 -28.82 -3.53 1.94
N PRO A 154 -27.55 -3.21 2.30
CA PRO A 154 -26.79 -3.97 3.29
C PRO A 154 -27.48 -3.98 4.66
N ASP A 155 -27.56 -5.13 5.30
CA ASP A 155 -28.17 -5.28 6.63
C ASP A 155 -27.18 -4.93 7.76
N LEU A 156 -25.87 -5.07 7.52
CA LEU A 156 -24.83 -4.87 8.52
C LEU A 156 -23.67 -4.04 7.99
N PHE A 157 -23.19 -3.12 8.80
CA PHE A 157 -21.92 -2.41 8.62
C PHE A 157 -20.99 -2.79 9.75
N ILE A 158 -19.89 -3.48 9.43
CA ILE A 158 -18.93 -3.99 10.40
C ILE A 158 -17.61 -3.24 10.27
N THR A 159 -17.15 -2.62 11.36
CA THR A 159 -15.86 -1.95 11.44
C THR A 159 -14.93 -2.74 12.35
N LEU A 160 -13.76 -3.14 11.83
CA LEU A 160 -12.69 -3.73 12.62
C LEU A 160 -11.58 -2.71 12.79
N THR A 161 -11.25 -2.38 14.05
CA THR A 161 -10.12 -1.51 14.40
C THR A 161 -9.06 -2.29 15.15
N CYS A 162 -7.80 -1.94 14.92
CA CYS A 162 -6.70 -2.57 15.63
C CYS A 162 -6.67 -2.11 17.08
N ASN A 163 -6.55 -3.07 18.00
CA ASN A 163 -6.32 -2.77 19.43
C ASN A 163 -4.84 -3.08 19.77
N PRO A 164 -4.03 -2.07 20.12
CA PRO A 164 -2.63 -2.27 20.49
C PRO A 164 -2.41 -3.19 21.73
N LYS A 165 -3.47 -3.44 22.49
CA LYS A 165 -3.46 -4.33 23.68
C LYS A 165 -3.88 -5.77 23.38
N TRP A 166 -3.94 -6.17 22.13
CA TRP A 166 -4.16 -7.58 21.83
C TRP A 166 -3.02 -8.44 22.36
N THR A 167 -3.36 -9.58 22.94
CA THR A 167 -2.40 -10.50 23.57
C THR A 167 -1.34 -11.00 22.60
N GLU A 168 -1.68 -11.12 21.32
CA GLU A 168 -0.77 -11.51 20.25
C GLU A 168 0.30 -10.44 20.03
N ILE A 169 -0.06 -9.15 20.11
CA ILE A 169 0.90 -8.05 19.99
C ILE A 169 1.82 -8.04 21.22
N GLU A 170 1.24 -8.15 22.43
CA GLU A 170 2.02 -8.10 23.67
C GLU A 170 3.04 -9.26 23.78
N ARG A 171 2.72 -10.44 23.24
CA ARG A 171 3.63 -11.60 23.23
C ARG A 171 4.84 -11.43 22.31
N GLU A 172 4.68 -10.70 21.23
CA GLU A 172 5.74 -10.49 20.23
C GLU A 172 6.65 -9.28 20.56
N LEU A 173 6.27 -8.48 21.57
CA LEU A 173 7.08 -7.35 21.99
C LEU A 173 8.20 -7.79 22.92
N GLU A 174 9.41 -7.28 22.69
CA GLU A 174 10.55 -7.46 23.59
C GLU A 174 10.37 -6.62 24.87
N ARG A 175 11.11 -6.98 25.92
CA ARG A 175 11.06 -6.24 27.20
C ARG A 175 11.42 -4.76 26.99
N GLY A 176 10.49 -3.88 27.39
CA GLY A 176 10.63 -2.43 27.30
C GLY A 176 10.18 -1.82 25.97
N GLN A 177 9.80 -2.62 24.97
CA GLN A 177 9.18 -2.13 23.75
C GLN A 177 7.69 -1.82 23.97
N LYS A 178 7.24 -0.77 23.29
CA LYS A 178 5.82 -0.40 23.25
C LYS A 178 5.22 -0.79 21.89
N PRO A 179 3.91 -1.08 21.79
CA PRO A 179 3.26 -1.34 20.51
C PRO A 179 3.53 -0.25 19.46
N GLN A 180 3.62 1.01 19.89
CA GLN A 180 3.92 2.16 19.04
C GLN A 180 5.32 2.14 18.41
N ASP A 181 6.23 1.34 18.94
CA ASP A 181 7.60 1.21 18.41
C ASP A 181 7.69 0.10 17.35
N ARG A 182 6.65 -0.75 17.25
CA ARG A 182 6.62 -1.94 16.39
C ARG A 182 5.34 -2.02 15.55
N HIS A 183 5.17 -1.03 14.67
CA HIS A 183 4.03 -0.99 13.75
C HIS A 183 3.95 -2.19 12.79
N ASP A 184 5.07 -2.84 12.53
CA ASP A 184 5.15 -4.08 11.75
C ASP A 184 4.41 -5.24 12.43
N ILE A 185 4.54 -5.40 13.74
CA ILE A 185 3.81 -6.42 14.52
C ILE A 185 2.31 -6.09 14.49
N ILE A 186 1.96 -4.83 14.77
CA ILE A 186 0.57 -4.37 14.75
C ILE A 186 -0.10 -4.68 13.42
N ALA A 187 0.56 -4.34 12.30
CA ALA A 187 0.02 -4.55 10.96
C ALA A 187 -0.16 -6.05 10.65
N ARG A 188 0.79 -6.90 11.02
CA ARG A 188 0.72 -8.36 10.81
C ARG A 188 -0.39 -9.01 11.62
N VAL A 189 -0.49 -8.68 12.91
CA VAL A 189 -1.54 -9.21 13.79
C VAL A 189 -2.91 -8.73 13.32
N PHE A 190 -3.03 -7.45 12.94
CA PHE A 190 -4.27 -6.92 12.38
C PHE A 190 -4.69 -7.66 11.10
N GLN A 191 -3.77 -7.87 10.18
CA GLN A 191 -4.04 -8.61 8.94
C GLN A 191 -4.49 -10.05 9.23
N GLN A 192 -3.88 -10.70 10.20
CA GLN A 192 -4.26 -12.06 10.60
C GLN A 192 -5.67 -12.09 11.19
N ASN A 193 -5.98 -11.18 12.12
CA ASN A 193 -7.30 -11.08 12.73
C ASN A 193 -8.38 -10.71 11.71
N LEU A 194 -8.04 -9.84 10.74
CA LEU A 194 -8.93 -9.53 9.62
C LEU A 194 -9.27 -10.79 8.79
N LYS A 195 -8.27 -11.62 8.47
CA LYS A 195 -8.49 -12.89 7.76
C LYS A 195 -9.41 -13.82 8.54
N VAL A 196 -9.15 -14.02 9.83
CA VAL A 196 -9.99 -14.86 10.71
C VAL A 196 -11.42 -14.33 10.74
N MET A 197 -11.60 -13.01 10.92
CA MET A 197 -12.93 -12.39 10.88
C MET A 197 -13.64 -12.64 9.55
N MET A 198 -12.93 -12.46 8.43
CA MET A 198 -13.50 -12.70 7.10
C MET A 198 -13.91 -14.17 6.90
N ASP A 199 -13.15 -15.11 7.41
CA ASP A 199 -13.47 -16.54 7.30
C ASP A 199 -14.69 -16.92 8.18
N VAL A 200 -14.79 -16.33 9.38
CA VAL A 200 -15.98 -16.47 10.23
C VAL A 200 -17.22 -15.90 9.53
N LEU A 201 -17.12 -14.69 8.97
CA LEU A 201 -18.22 -14.06 8.24
C LEU A 201 -18.64 -14.90 7.02
N LYS A 202 -17.71 -15.40 6.23
CA LYS A 202 -18.00 -16.29 5.10
C LYS A 202 -18.71 -17.58 5.56
N SER A 203 -18.21 -18.20 6.64
CA SER A 203 -18.83 -19.40 7.20
C SER A 203 -20.24 -19.14 7.71
N TRP A 204 -20.45 -17.99 8.36
CA TRP A 204 -21.77 -17.58 8.84
C TRP A 204 -22.75 -17.32 7.68
N ILE A 205 -22.31 -16.58 6.64
CA ILE A 205 -23.10 -16.33 5.43
C ILE A 205 -23.44 -17.62 4.72
N SER A 206 -22.49 -18.54 4.54
CA SER A 206 -22.77 -19.82 3.87
C SER A 206 -23.79 -20.67 4.62
N LYS A 207 -23.85 -20.60 5.94
CA LYS A 207 -24.89 -21.25 6.74
C LYS A 207 -26.26 -20.61 6.59
N GLN A 208 -26.31 -19.28 6.42
CA GLN A 208 -27.57 -18.55 6.19
C GLN A 208 -28.10 -18.73 4.77
N VAL A 209 -27.22 -18.86 3.77
CA VAL A 209 -27.57 -19.08 2.36
C VAL A 209 -28.12 -20.49 2.09
N SER A 210 -27.82 -21.46 2.97
CA SER A 210 -28.46 -22.79 2.93
C SER A 210 -29.95 -22.75 3.31
N ASP A 211 -30.46 -21.61 3.84
CA ASP A 211 -31.89 -21.37 4.03
C ASP A 211 -32.41 -20.49 2.86
N PRO A 212 -33.24 -21.05 1.94
CA PRO A 212 -33.64 -20.36 0.70
C PRO A 212 -34.43 -19.05 0.91
N LYS A 213 -34.75 -18.69 2.14
CA LYS A 213 -35.49 -17.46 2.49
C LYS A 213 -34.60 -16.25 2.82
N ASN A 214 -33.27 -16.41 2.89
CA ASN A 214 -32.37 -15.40 3.47
C ASN A 214 -31.15 -15.02 2.59
N CYS A 215 -31.26 -15.05 1.27
CA CYS A 215 -30.16 -14.62 0.37
C CYS A 215 -30.05 -13.08 0.29
N ARG A 216 -29.54 -12.41 1.31
CA ARG A 216 -29.29 -10.93 1.27
C ARG A 216 -27.89 -10.51 1.70
N TYR A 217 -26.89 -11.38 1.66
CA TYR A 217 -25.56 -11.02 2.15
C TYR A 217 -24.52 -10.96 1.04
N GLY A 218 -23.93 -9.81 0.86
CA GLY A 218 -22.77 -9.61 -0.01
C GLY A 218 -21.63 -8.95 0.76
N LEU A 219 -20.43 -9.49 0.57
CA LEU A 219 -19.20 -8.95 1.11
C LEU A 219 -18.54 -8.04 0.09
N ALA A 220 -18.60 -6.71 0.30
CA ALA A 220 -17.70 -5.81 -0.39
C ALA A 220 -16.29 -5.99 0.22
N ARG A 221 -15.38 -6.57 -0.55
CA ARG A 221 -13.99 -6.76 -0.15
C ARG A 221 -13.21 -5.49 -0.43
N ASN A 222 -12.75 -4.80 0.62
CA ASN A 222 -11.68 -3.82 0.47
C ASN A 222 -10.36 -4.62 0.31
N GLU A 223 -9.99 -4.94 -0.93
CA GLU A 223 -8.77 -5.70 -1.24
C GLU A 223 -7.49 -4.88 -1.06
N ASP A 224 -7.61 -3.58 -0.79
CA ASP A 224 -6.49 -2.64 -0.81
C ASP A 224 -5.57 -2.69 0.41
N TYR A 225 -5.94 -3.41 1.48
CA TYR A 225 -5.07 -3.57 2.66
C TYR A 225 -4.14 -4.78 2.61
N SER A 226 -4.15 -5.56 1.54
CA SER A 226 -3.30 -6.76 1.42
C SER A 226 -1.94 -6.51 0.78
N LYS A 227 -1.59 -5.25 0.49
CA LYS A 227 -0.33 -4.89 -0.20
C LYS A 227 0.73 -4.28 0.71
N PHE A 228 0.55 -4.38 2.05
CA PHE A 228 1.57 -3.99 3.02
C PHE A 228 2.20 -5.20 3.68
#